data_0a70795f9059808cf6dd989ebe421f8d
#
_entry.id   0a70795f9059808cf6dd989ebe421f8d
#
_cell.length_a   1.000
_cell.length_b   1.000
_cell.length_c   1.000
_cell.angle_alpha   90.00
_cell.angle_beta   90.00
_cell.angle_gamma   90.00
#
_symmetry.space_group_name_H-M   'P 1'
#
loop_
_entity.id
_entity.type
_entity.pdbx_description
1 polymer ?
#
loop_
_entity_poly.entity_id
_entity_poly.type
_entity_poly.pdbx_seq_one_letter_code
_entity_poly.pdbx_strand_id
1 'polypeptide(L)'
;MKTLALIIAGLGLVSGAFALVLQYSITVTEAMAGGRSLAGAVLFYFSFFTILANCAALISHLAQFLPFKFLDVLRTRSVGGAATTAMVMVAMVYSLILAPQGAPQGESVLCDVILHYITPTLMLAWWLVSAKGKVSLQSLVWWLVPPAVYLAFVYIRWFFVQEVSNPFLDPALGQYRLLSGIFGIVLLFVTTGLMVILLDKSVGKLKGRQGRYRSSARYASRRRLR
;
A
#
# COMPACT_ATOMS: atom_id res chain seq x y z
N MET A 1 2.11 13.53 18.45
CA MET A 1 1.63 12.47 17.55
C MET A 1 1.20 12.98 16.18
N LYS A 2 0.43 14.10 16.07
CA LYS A 2 0.05 14.66 14.75
C LYS A 2 1.27 15.05 13.92
N THR A 3 2.23 15.78 14.52
CA THR A 3 3.48 16.20 13.85
C THR A 3 4.28 14.99 13.33
N LEU A 4 4.45 13.94 14.13
CA LEU A 4 5.17 12.73 13.69
C LEU A 4 4.46 12.04 12.53
N ALA A 5 3.11 11.94 12.57
CA ALA A 5 2.36 11.38 11.45
C ALA A 5 2.52 12.20 10.16
N LEU A 6 2.59 13.53 10.24
CA LEU A 6 2.83 14.40 9.09
C LEU A 6 4.26 14.26 8.56
N ILE A 7 5.26 14.15 9.44
CA ILE A 7 6.66 13.89 9.02
C ILE A 7 6.74 12.58 8.24
N ILE A 8 6.18 11.49 8.78
CA ILE A 8 6.19 10.19 8.10
C ILE A 8 5.44 10.26 6.75
N ALA A 9 4.28 10.93 6.73
CA ALA A 9 3.54 11.13 5.48
C ALA A 9 4.34 11.95 4.45
N GLY A 10 5.08 12.98 4.89
CA GLY A 10 5.97 13.77 4.03
C GLY A 10 7.11 12.95 3.45
N LEU A 11 7.76 12.13 4.27
CA LEU A 11 8.79 11.21 3.80
C LEU A 11 8.24 10.19 2.80
N GLY A 12 7.06 9.61 3.07
CA GLY A 12 6.39 8.69 2.15
C GLY A 12 5.97 9.36 0.83
N LEU A 13 5.52 10.62 0.90
CA LEU A 13 5.16 11.41 -0.28
C LEU A 13 6.39 11.67 -1.17
N VAL A 14 7.48 12.14 -0.59
CA VAL A 14 8.70 12.50 -1.36
C VAL A 14 9.36 11.25 -1.94
N SER A 15 9.59 10.22 -1.12
CA SER A 15 10.23 8.98 -1.58
C SER A 15 9.37 8.23 -2.60
N GLY A 16 8.05 8.17 -2.37
CA GLY A 16 7.12 7.51 -3.28
C GLY A 16 7.01 8.24 -4.62
N ALA A 17 6.89 9.59 -4.62
CA ALA A 17 6.86 10.38 -5.84
C ALA A 17 8.14 10.20 -6.65
N PHE A 18 9.30 10.30 -5.99
CA PHE A 18 10.60 10.11 -6.63
C PHE A 18 10.70 8.73 -7.31
N ALA A 19 10.42 7.66 -6.56
CA ALA A 19 10.57 6.31 -7.08
C ALA A 19 9.54 5.98 -8.20
N LEU A 20 8.30 6.47 -8.08
CA LEU A 20 7.29 6.28 -9.12
C LEU A 20 7.68 6.99 -10.42
N VAL A 21 8.20 8.21 -10.35
CA VAL A 21 8.64 8.97 -11.55
C VAL A 21 9.87 8.31 -12.16
N LEU A 22 10.86 7.92 -11.35
CA LEU A 22 12.05 7.24 -11.85
C LEU A 22 11.70 5.90 -12.49
N GLN A 23 10.89 5.07 -11.81
CA GLN A 23 10.45 3.79 -12.36
C GLN A 23 9.60 3.95 -13.63
N TYR A 24 8.78 5.01 -13.69
CA TYR A 24 8.04 5.35 -14.92
C TYR A 24 9.01 5.62 -16.08
N SER A 25 10.02 6.46 -15.86
CA SER A 25 11.01 6.78 -16.88
C SER A 25 11.75 5.55 -17.38
N ILE A 26 12.20 4.69 -16.48
CA ILE A 26 12.90 3.43 -16.82
C ILE A 26 11.96 2.52 -17.60
N THR A 27 10.82 2.17 -17.03
CA THR A 27 9.89 1.18 -17.62
C THR A 27 9.35 1.62 -18.97
N VAL A 28 8.96 2.89 -19.11
CA VAL A 28 8.41 3.39 -20.37
C VAL A 28 9.48 3.45 -21.45
N THR A 29 10.70 3.90 -21.12
CA THR A 29 11.81 3.96 -22.09
C THR A 29 12.19 2.56 -22.56
N GLU A 30 12.36 1.59 -21.67
CA GLU A 30 12.66 0.21 -22.01
C GLU A 30 11.55 -0.46 -22.83
N ALA A 31 10.29 -0.25 -22.46
CA ALA A 31 9.15 -0.80 -23.17
C ALA A 31 9.03 -0.22 -24.59
N MET A 32 9.31 1.08 -24.79
CA MET A 32 9.34 1.70 -26.10
C MET A 32 10.53 1.22 -26.94
N ALA A 33 11.71 1.06 -26.34
CA ALA A 33 12.89 0.47 -26.99
C ALA A 33 12.61 -0.98 -27.43
N GLY A 34 11.78 -1.72 -26.70
CA GLY A 34 11.27 -3.04 -27.07
C GLY A 34 10.15 -3.04 -28.10
N GLY A 35 9.84 -1.88 -28.74
CA GLY A 35 8.87 -1.75 -29.83
C GLY A 35 7.43 -1.45 -29.41
N ARG A 36 7.16 -1.16 -28.13
CA ARG A 36 5.81 -0.74 -27.72
C ARG A 36 5.52 0.71 -28.13
N SER A 37 4.27 1.01 -28.45
CA SER A 37 3.83 2.39 -28.53
C SER A 37 3.88 3.06 -27.15
N LEU A 38 3.95 4.39 -27.09
CA LEU A 38 3.91 5.13 -25.83
C LEU A 38 2.69 4.74 -24.97
N ALA A 39 1.50 4.66 -25.58
CA ALA A 39 0.29 4.25 -24.87
C ALA A 39 0.41 2.82 -24.31
N GLY A 40 0.98 1.90 -25.09
CA GLY A 40 1.24 0.51 -24.65
C GLY A 40 2.26 0.44 -23.53
N ALA A 41 3.32 1.25 -23.56
CA ALA A 41 4.35 1.34 -22.52
C ALA A 41 3.78 1.92 -21.21
N VAL A 42 2.97 2.98 -21.29
CA VAL A 42 2.28 3.55 -20.11
C VAL A 42 1.29 2.56 -19.51
N LEU A 43 0.50 1.87 -20.34
CA LEU A 43 -0.42 0.83 -19.86
C LEU A 43 0.35 -0.33 -19.20
N PHE A 44 1.48 -0.72 -19.74
CA PHE A 44 2.36 -1.71 -19.16
C PHE A 44 2.87 -1.29 -17.78
N TYR A 45 3.34 -0.05 -17.62
CA TYR A 45 3.76 0.48 -16.32
C TYR A 45 2.64 0.39 -15.28
N PHE A 46 1.42 0.81 -15.60
CA PHE A 46 0.28 0.72 -14.69
C PHE A 46 -0.32 -0.68 -14.52
N SER A 47 0.20 -1.68 -15.22
CA SER A 47 -0.26 -3.06 -15.05
C SER A 47 0.38 -3.78 -13.85
N PHE A 48 1.33 -3.16 -13.15
CA PHE A 48 1.91 -3.71 -11.94
C PHE A 48 1.14 -3.26 -10.69
N PHE A 49 0.72 -4.24 -9.86
CA PHE A 49 0.02 -3.93 -8.59
C PHE A 49 0.86 -3.05 -7.67
N THR A 50 2.18 -3.24 -7.65
CA THR A 50 3.12 -2.39 -6.90
C THR A 50 2.98 -0.92 -7.24
N ILE A 51 2.88 -0.59 -8.52
CA ILE A 51 2.72 0.79 -8.98
C ILE A 51 1.38 1.36 -8.51
N LEU A 52 0.30 0.63 -8.68
CA LEU A 52 -1.04 1.08 -8.26
C LEU A 52 -1.13 1.25 -6.74
N ALA A 53 -0.56 0.33 -5.97
CA ALA A 53 -0.53 0.42 -4.50
C ALA A 53 0.31 1.61 -4.03
N ASN A 54 1.48 1.85 -4.64
CA ASN A 54 2.31 3.02 -4.34
C ASN A 54 1.63 4.34 -4.73
N CYS A 55 0.90 4.40 -5.85
CA CYS A 55 0.08 5.55 -6.21
C CYS A 55 -1.03 5.81 -5.16
N ALA A 56 -1.71 4.76 -4.69
CA ALA A 56 -2.72 4.89 -3.64
C ALA A 56 -2.13 5.40 -2.33
N ALA A 57 -0.95 4.90 -1.94
CA ALA A 57 -0.22 5.37 -0.77
C ALA A 57 0.22 6.84 -0.92
N LEU A 58 0.78 7.20 -2.09
CA LEU A 58 1.18 8.57 -2.44
C LEU A 58 0.02 9.55 -2.29
N ILE A 59 -1.13 9.23 -2.89
CA ILE A 59 -2.33 10.07 -2.85
C ILE A 59 -2.87 10.16 -1.41
N SER A 60 -2.82 9.06 -0.64
CA SER A 60 -3.21 9.05 0.76
C SER A 60 -2.32 9.94 1.63
N HIS A 61 -1.01 9.97 1.37
CA HIS A 61 -0.07 10.86 2.04
C HIS A 61 -0.28 12.32 1.61
N LEU A 62 -0.42 12.58 0.30
CA LEU A 62 -0.67 13.92 -0.23
C LEU A 62 -1.94 14.55 0.37
N ALA A 63 -2.99 13.74 0.55
CA ALA A 63 -4.24 14.18 1.15
C ALA A 63 -4.06 14.73 2.58
N GLN A 64 -3.00 14.35 3.32
CA GLN A 64 -2.76 14.87 4.66
C GLN A 64 -2.30 16.34 4.68
N PHE A 65 -1.81 16.85 3.56
CA PHE A 65 -1.26 18.21 3.43
C PHE A 65 -2.20 19.19 2.74
N LEU A 66 -3.09 18.70 1.88
CA LEU A 66 -3.95 19.56 1.06
C LEU A 66 -5.32 19.78 1.72
N PRO A 67 -5.84 21.00 1.83
CA PRO A 67 -7.09 21.31 2.56
C PRO A 67 -8.37 21.07 1.75
N PHE A 68 -8.28 20.36 0.60
CA PHE A 68 -9.43 20.18 -0.29
C PHE A 68 -10.44 19.16 0.26
N LYS A 69 -11.73 19.51 0.27
CA LYS A 69 -12.83 18.66 0.79
C LYS A 69 -13.00 17.36 0.02
N PHE A 70 -12.76 17.34 -1.32
CA PHE A 70 -12.86 16.10 -2.10
C PHE A 70 -11.83 15.04 -1.69
N LEU A 71 -10.75 15.43 -0.99
CA LEU A 71 -9.76 14.51 -0.44
C LEU A 71 -10.17 13.92 0.92
N ASP A 72 -11.30 14.33 1.51
CA ASP A 72 -11.72 13.85 2.84
C ASP A 72 -11.98 12.34 2.83
N VAL A 73 -12.44 11.76 1.73
CA VAL A 73 -12.59 10.32 1.55
C VAL A 73 -11.24 9.60 1.74
N LEU A 74 -10.15 10.17 1.21
CA LEU A 74 -8.79 9.61 1.32
C LEU A 74 -8.20 9.73 2.72
N ARG A 75 -8.72 10.64 3.54
CA ARG A 75 -8.36 10.82 4.95
C ARG A 75 -9.12 9.87 5.88
N THR A 76 -10.11 9.14 5.34
CA THR A 76 -10.88 8.19 6.13
C THR A 76 -10.00 7.04 6.60
N ARG A 77 -10.33 6.50 7.77
CA ARG A 77 -9.61 5.36 8.34
C ARG A 77 -9.70 4.12 7.47
N SER A 78 -10.82 3.91 6.81
CA SER A 78 -10.99 2.76 5.93
C SER A 78 -10.05 2.82 4.75
N VAL A 79 -9.98 3.97 4.05
CA VAL A 79 -9.09 4.12 2.88
C VAL A 79 -7.62 4.03 3.27
N GLY A 80 -7.20 4.69 4.38
CA GLY A 80 -5.83 4.56 4.88
C GLY A 80 -5.48 3.11 5.25
N GLY A 81 -6.43 2.35 5.83
CA GLY A 81 -6.26 0.92 6.13
C GLY A 81 -6.12 0.06 4.87
N ALA A 82 -6.95 0.32 3.85
CA ALA A 82 -6.84 -0.35 2.56
C ALA A 82 -5.47 -0.13 1.90
N ALA A 83 -5.02 1.14 1.84
CA ALA A 83 -3.72 1.48 1.29
C ALA A 83 -2.56 0.83 2.07
N THR A 84 -2.64 0.83 3.42
CA THR A 84 -1.66 0.15 4.27
C THR A 84 -1.64 -1.36 4.01
N THR A 85 -2.81 -2.00 3.88
CA THR A 85 -2.92 -3.43 3.57
C THR A 85 -2.28 -3.75 2.23
N ALA A 86 -2.58 -2.96 1.19
CA ALA A 86 -1.99 -3.13 -0.13
C ALA A 86 -0.46 -2.98 -0.10
N MET A 87 0.07 -1.98 0.62
CA MET A 87 1.51 -1.74 0.73
C MET A 87 2.24 -2.83 1.52
N VAL A 88 1.67 -3.32 2.62
CA VAL A 88 2.25 -4.46 3.37
C VAL A 88 2.25 -5.72 2.50
N MET A 89 1.17 -5.95 1.75
CA MET A 89 1.11 -7.06 0.79
C MET A 89 2.17 -6.93 -0.30
N VAL A 90 2.38 -5.73 -0.86
CA VAL A 90 3.46 -5.47 -1.84
C VAL A 90 4.81 -5.91 -1.28
N ALA A 91 5.15 -5.47 -0.05
CA ALA A 91 6.40 -5.84 0.59
C ALA A 91 6.53 -7.36 0.81
N MET A 92 5.46 -8.03 1.25
CA MET A 92 5.46 -9.47 1.50
C MET A 92 5.58 -10.28 0.20
N VAL A 93 4.77 -9.97 -0.81
CA VAL A 93 4.82 -10.66 -2.11
C VAL A 93 6.19 -10.49 -2.76
N TYR A 94 6.71 -9.26 -2.74
CA TYR A 94 8.04 -9.00 -3.28
C TYR A 94 9.10 -9.82 -2.54
N SER A 95 9.19 -9.68 -1.22
CA SER A 95 10.24 -10.33 -0.42
C SER A 95 10.20 -11.86 -0.47
N LEU A 96 8.98 -12.45 -0.52
CA LEU A 96 8.81 -13.91 -0.43
C LEU A 96 8.78 -14.60 -1.80
N ILE A 97 8.32 -13.90 -2.85
CA ILE A 97 8.06 -14.52 -4.15
C ILE A 97 8.95 -13.93 -5.24
N LEU A 98 9.07 -12.60 -5.34
CA LEU A 98 9.72 -11.97 -6.49
C LEU A 98 11.24 -11.78 -6.29
N ALA A 99 11.67 -11.27 -5.14
CA ALA A 99 13.09 -11.04 -4.86
C ALA A 99 13.99 -12.30 -4.99
N PRO A 100 13.53 -13.51 -4.60
CA PRO A 100 14.31 -14.72 -4.80
C PRO A 100 14.49 -15.13 -6.27
N GLN A 101 13.70 -14.58 -7.20
CA GLN A 101 13.77 -14.92 -8.63
C GLN A 101 14.83 -14.11 -9.40
N GLY A 102 15.32 -13.02 -8.81
CA GLY A 102 16.37 -12.20 -9.38
C GLY A 102 16.33 -10.77 -8.82
N ALA A 103 17.51 -10.21 -8.62
CA ALA A 103 17.65 -8.82 -8.18
C ALA A 103 17.72 -7.88 -9.40
N PRO A 104 17.04 -6.72 -9.36
CA PRO A 104 17.21 -5.69 -10.38
C PRO A 104 18.65 -5.18 -10.37
N GLN A 105 19.08 -4.56 -11.47
CA GLN A 105 20.42 -4.01 -11.63
C GLN A 105 20.34 -2.51 -12.00
N GLY A 106 21.47 -1.81 -11.84
CA GLY A 106 21.55 -0.40 -12.20
C GLY A 106 20.60 0.49 -11.40
N GLU A 107 19.99 1.47 -12.07
CA GLU A 107 19.08 2.44 -11.44
C GLU A 107 17.79 1.79 -10.92
N SER A 108 17.38 0.66 -11.47
CA SER A 108 16.20 -0.09 -11.03
C SER A 108 16.32 -0.59 -9.59
N VAL A 109 17.55 -0.80 -9.07
CA VAL A 109 17.78 -1.20 -7.66
C VAL A 109 17.22 -0.16 -6.69
N LEU A 110 17.43 1.13 -7.00
CA LEU A 110 16.93 2.21 -6.13
C LEU A 110 15.40 2.26 -6.10
N CYS A 111 14.77 2.14 -7.27
CA CYS A 111 13.31 2.06 -7.36
C CYS A 111 12.77 0.85 -6.61
N ASP A 112 13.41 -0.29 -6.78
CA ASP A 112 13.04 -1.54 -6.15
C ASP A 112 13.03 -1.44 -4.62
N VAL A 113 14.12 -0.94 -4.04
CA VAL A 113 14.24 -0.73 -2.58
C VAL A 113 13.19 0.26 -2.08
N ILE A 114 12.95 1.34 -2.80
CA ILE A 114 11.98 2.35 -2.34
C ILE A 114 10.55 1.81 -2.44
N LEU A 115 10.17 1.23 -3.58
CA LEU A 115 8.77 0.83 -3.83
C LEU A 115 8.35 -0.42 -3.07
N HIS A 116 9.29 -1.32 -2.74
CA HIS A 116 8.97 -2.59 -2.07
C HIS A 116 9.31 -2.63 -0.59
N TYR A 117 10.17 -1.72 -0.08
CA TYR A 117 10.57 -1.72 1.35
C TYR A 117 10.33 -0.38 2.03
N ILE A 118 10.81 0.75 1.46
CA ILE A 118 10.76 2.06 2.14
C ILE A 118 9.33 2.57 2.21
N THR A 119 8.63 2.67 1.07
CA THR A 119 7.26 3.21 1.02
C THR A 119 6.25 2.34 1.77
N PRO A 120 6.29 0.98 1.71
CA PRO A 120 5.46 0.13 2.56
C PRO A 120 5.73 0.32 4.06
N THR A 121 7.00 0.43 4.45
CA THR A 121 7.37 0.66 5.85
C THR A 121 6.88 2.01 6.35
N LEU A 122 7.04 3.08 5.56
CA LEU A 122 6.53 4.41 5.90
C LEU A 122 5.01 4.45 5.97
N MET A 123 4.31 3.75 5.07
CA MET A 123 2.85 3.66 5.11
C MET A 123 2.36 2.93 6.36
N LEU A 124 2.99 1.81 6.74
CA LEU A 124 2.66 1.08 7.96
C LEU A 124 2.99 1.92 9.21
N ALA A 125 4.14 2.57 9.27
CA ALA A 125 4.53 3.45 10.36
C ALA A 125 3.55 4.62 10.54
N TRP A 126 3.17 5.29 9.42
CA TRP A 126 2.16 6.34 9.42
C TRP A 126 0.82 5.81 9.96
N TRP A 127 0.39 4.63 9.52
CA TRP A 127 -0.82 3.98 9.98
C TRP A 127 -0.82 3.76 11.50
N LEU A 128 0.25 3.16 12.04
CA LEU A 128 0.39 2.89 13.49
C LEU A 128 0.39 4.16 14.33
N VAL A 129 1.14 5.20 13.90
CA VAL A 129 1.16 6.49 14.58
C VAL A 129 -0.22 7.15 14.55
N SER A 130 -0.94 6.99 13.46
CA SER A 130 -2.27 7.55 13.28
C SER A 130 -3.40 6.71 13.87
N ALA A 131 -3.20 5.44 14.26
CA ALA A 131 -4.21 4.48 14.71
C ALA A 131 -5.10 5.01 15.84
N LYS A 132 -6.42 4.77 15.74
CA LYS A 132 -7.47 5.23 16.69
C LYS A 132 -8.41 4.11 17.14
N GLY A 133 -8.24 2.88 16.65
CA GLY A 133 -9.09 1.73 16.99
C GLY A 133 -10.50 1.78 16.39
N LYS A 134 -10.70 2.51 15.30
CA LYS A 134 -12.02 2.78 14.72
C LYS A 134 -12.32 1.99 13.45
N VAL A 135 -11.38 1.20 12.92
CA VAL A 135 -11.60 0.40 11.71
C VAL A 135 -12.44 -0.82 12.06
N SER A 136 -13.51 -1.05 11.29
CA SER A 136 -14.39 -2.20 11.44
C SER A 136 -13.94 -3.38 10.59
N LEU A 137 -14.34 -4.62 10.96
CA LEU A 137 -14.11 -5.79 10.13
C LEU A 137 -14.84 -5.71 8.78
N GLN A 138 -15.99 -5.05 8.74
CA GLN A 138 -16.74 -4.82 7.50
C GLN A 138 -15.94 -4.01 6.47
N SER A 139 -14.98 -3.18 6.91
CA SER A 139 -14.09 -2.46 5.99
C SER A 139 -13.28 -3.39 5.10
N LEU A 140 -12.95 -4.61 5.57
CA LEU A 140 -12.19 -5.60 4.81
C LEU A 140 -12.89 -6.01 3.51
N VAL A 141 -14.21 -6.11 3.51
CA VAL A 141 -15.00 -6.45 2.31
C VAL A 141 -14.79 -5.38 1.23
N TRP A 142 -14.84 -4.10 1.62
CA TRP A 142 -14.57 -2.99 0.69
C TRP A 142 -13.12 -2.90 0.25
N TRP A 143 -12.18 -3.34 1.10
CA TRP A 143 -10.75 -3.37 0.76
C TRP A 143 -10.42 -4.41 -0.30
N LEU A 144 -11.25 -5.45 -0.46
CA LEU A 144 -11.09 -6.47 -1.50
C LEU A 144 -11.49 -5.96 -2.90
N VAL A 145 -12.27 -4.89 -2.99
CA VAL A 145 -12.74 -4.35 -4.29
C VAL A 145 -11.56 -3.92 -5.19
N PRO A 146 -10.60 -3.08 -4.76
CA PRO A 146 -9.47 -2.70 -5.62
C PRO A 146 -8.63 -3.89 -6.14
N PRO A 147 -8.20 -4.86 -5.32
CA PRO A 147 -7.48 -6.03 -5.85
C PRO A 147 -8.34 -6.93 -6.75
N ALA A 148 -9.66 -7.02 -6.52
CA ALA A 148 -10.55 -7.75 -7.43
C ALA A 148 -10.64 -7.06 -8.80
N VAL A 149 -10.77 -5.72 -8.81
CA VAL A 149 -10.73 -4.92 -10.04
C VAL A 149 -9.37 -5.07 -10.75
N TYR A 150 -8.29 -5.09 -9.99
CA TYR A 150 -6.96 -5.33 -10.54
C TYR A 150 -6.85 -6.71 -11.20
N LEU A 151 -7.32 -7.76 -10.55
CA LEU A 151 -7.33 -9.11 -11.15
C LEU A 151 -8.15 -9.13 -12.45
N ALA A 152 -9.34 -8.54 -12.45
CA ALA A 152 -10.16 -8.42 -13.66
C ALA A 152 -9.38 -7.69 -14.78
N PHE A 153 -8.72 -6.59 -14.46
CA PHE A 153 -7.89 -5.84 -15.41
C PHE A 153 -6.73 -6.70 -15.97
N VAL A 154 -6.02 -7.46 -15.11
CA VAL A 154 -4.92 -8.34 -15.53
C VAL A 154 -5.40 -9.37 -16.56
N TYR A 155 -6.56 -10.00 -16.31
CA TYR A 155 -7.09 -11.03 -17.22
C TYR A 155 -7.70 -10.45 -18.50
N ILE A 156 -8.37 -9.29 -18.42
CA ILE A 156 -8.82 -8.58 -19.61
C ILE A 156 -7.60 -8.22 -20.48
N ARG A 157 -6.56 -7.67 -19.88
CA ARG A 157 -5.32 -7.34 -20.59
C ARG A 157 -4.66 -8.59 -21.19
N TRP A 158 -4.55 -9.67 -20.42
CA TRP A 158 -4.00 -10.94 -20.94
C TRP A 158 -4.77 -11.45 -22.15
N PHE A 159 -6.09 -11.34 -22.16
CA PHE A 159 -6.90 -11.76 -23.31
C PHE A 159 -6.49 -11.04 -24.61
N PHE A 160 -6.12 -9.77 -24.54
CA PHE A 160 -5.75 -8.99 -25.72
C PHE A 160 -4.25 -9.05 -26.10
N VAL A 161 -3.36 -9.09 -25.11
CA VAL A 161 -1.92 -8.95 -25.35
C VAL A 161 -1.09 -10.18 -24.91
N GLN A 162 -1.72 -11.19 -24.34
CA GLN A 162 -1.11 -12.44 -23.86
C GLN A 162 0.07 -12.21 -22.92
N GLU A 163 0.00 -11.15 -22.10
CA GLU A 163 1.02 -10.79 -21.12
C GLU A 163 0.44 -10.63 -19.72
N VAL A 164 1.17 -11.08 -18.71
CA VAL A 164 0.89 -10.84 -17.31
C VAL A 164 2.04 -10.10 -16.65
N SER A 165 1.70 -9.20 -15.72
CA SER A 165 2.70 -8.44 -14.98
C SER A 165 3.32 -9.22 -13.83
N ASN A 166 2.65 -10.29 -13.37
CA ASN A 166 3.10 -11.12 -12.25
C ASN A 166 3.12 -12.60 -12.69
N PRO A 167 4.27 -13.29 -12.64
CA PRO A 167 4.40 -14.65 -13.15
C PRO A 167 3.43 -15.66 -12.53
N PHE A 168 3.09 -15.50 -11.24
CA PHE A 168 2.15 -16.39 -10.52
C PHE A 168 0.67 -16.21 -10.92
N LEU A 169 0.36 -15.22 -11.77
CA LEU A 169 -0.97 -14.98 -12.33
C LEU A 169 -1.06 -15.39 -13.81
N ASP A 170 -0.03 -16.07 -14.34
CA ASP A 170 -0.01 -16.44 -15.74
C ASP A 170 -0.92 -17.65 -16.02
N PRO A 171 -1.95 -17.51 -16.88
CA PRO A 171 -2.79 -18.62 -17.30
C PRO A 171 -2.04 -19.76 -17.98
N ALA A 172 -0.86 -19.49 -18.59
CA ALA A 172 -0.02 -20.50 -19.20
C ALA A 172 0.55 -21.52 -18.19
N LEU A 173 0.56 -21.21 -16.90
CA LEU A 173 0.96 -22.16 -15.84
C LEU A 173 -0.02 -23.33 -15.67
N GLY A 174 -1.18 -23.28 -16.30
CA GLY A 174 -2.25 -24.26 -16.16
C GLY A 174 -3.20 -23.95 -14.99
N GLN A 175 -4.39 -24.49 -15.07
CA GLN A 175 -5.53 -24.13 -14.20
C GLN A 175 -5.23 -24.26 -12.70
N TYR A 176 -4.59 -25.35 -12.26
CA TYR A 176 -4.31 -25.59 -10.84
C TYR A 176 -3.34 -24.57 -10.25
N ARG A 177 -2.25 -24.27 -10.96
CA ARG A 177 -1.25 -23.29 -10.50
C ARG A 177 -1.84 -21.87 -10.47
N LEU A 178 -2.60 -21.52 -11.49
CA LEU A 178 -3.30 -20.25 -11.57
C LEU A 178 -4.27 -20.07 -10.39
N LEU A 179 -5.16 -21.04 -10.16
CA LEU A 179 -6.14 -20.97 -9.08
C LEU A 179 -5.46 -20.95 -7.70
N SER A 180 -4.40 -21.73 -7.50
CA SER A 180 -3.63 -21.69 -6.25
C SER A 180 -2.92 -20.35 -6.04
N GLY A 181 -2.38 -19.74 -7.10
CA GLY A 181 -1.79 -18.41 -7.06
C GLY A 181 -2.81 -17.34 -6.67
N ILE A 182 -3.97 -17.31 -7.33
CA ILE A 182 -5.05 -16.39 -7.01
C ILE A 182 -5.52 -16.60 -5.56
N PHE A 183 -5.77 -17.84 -5.14
CA PHE A 183 -6.21 -18.15 -3.78
C PHE A 183 -5.17 -17.71 -2.75
N GLY A 184 -3.88 -17.98 -2.99
CA GLY A 184 -2.78 -17.57 -2.12
C GLY A 184 -2.71 -16.05 -1.96
N ILE A 185 -2.85 -15.28 -3.05
CA ILE A 185 -2.85 -13.82 -3.02
C ILE A 185 -4.07 -13.27 -2.29
N VAL A 186 -5.26 -13.82 -2.52
CA VAL A 186 -6.49 -13.40 -1.80
C VAL A 186 -6.36 -13.72 -0.31
N LEU A 187 -5.88 -14.90 0.05
CA LEU A 187 -5.66 -15.29 1.44
C LEU A 187 -4.63 -14.36 2.11
N LEU A 188 -3.53 -14.05 1.43
CA LEU A 188 -2.52 -13.13 1.92
C LEU A 188 -3.09 -11.72 2.12
N PHE A 189 -3.92 -11.23 1.19
CA PHE A 189 -4.56 -9.92 1.32
C PHE A 189 -5.53 -9.88 2.52
N VAL A 190 -6.36 -10.90 2.68
CA VAL A 190 -7.32 -11.01 3.80
C VAL A 190 -6.59 -11.08 5.14
N THR A 191 -5.56 -11.93 5.26
CA THR A 191 -4.80 -12.07 6.51
C THR A 191 -4.05 -10.79 6.86
N THR A 192 -3.44 -10.13 5.87
CA THR A 192 -2.78 -8.83 6.05
C THR A 192 -3.78 -7.75 6.47
N GLY A 193 -4.95 -7.70 5.84
CA GLY A 193 -6.02 -6.77 6.20
C GLY A 193 -6.56 -6.98 7.61
N LEU A 194 -6.76 -8.23 8.02
CA LEU A 194 -7.12 -8.57 9.40
C LEU A 194 -6.05 -8.11 10.38
N MET A 195 -4.76 -8.33 10.07
CA MET A 195 -3.64 -7.88 10.90
C MET A 195 -3.64 -6.33 11.04
N VAL A 196 -3.85 -5.59 9.95
CA VAL A 196 -3.93 -4.12 9.96
C VAL A 196 -5.09 -3.65 10.85
N ILE A 197 -6.27 -4.30 10.78
CA ILE A 197 -7.41 -3.98 11.64
C ILE A 197 -7.13 -4.29 13.12
N LEU A 198 -6.50 -5.43 13.41
CA LEU A 198 -6.14 -5.81 14.78
C LEU A 198 -5.12 -4.84 15.38
N LEU A 199 -4.13 -4.42 14.59
CA LEU A 199 -3.16 -3.41 14.99
C LEU A 199 -3.82 -2.06 15.27
N ASP A 200 -4.77 -1.58 14.43
CA ASP A 200 -5.53 -0.35 14.71
C ASP A 200 -6.26 -0.42 16.06
N LYS A 201 -6.97 -1.53 16.30
CA LYS A 201 -7.70 -1.75 17.55
C LYS A 201 -6.78 -1.80 18.77
N SER A 202 -5.66 -2.51 18.66
CA SER A 202 -4.70 -2.68 19.77
C SER A 202 -4.03 -1.35 20.13
N VAL A 203 -3.49 -0.65 19.13
CA VAL A 203 -2.86 0.67 19.32
C VAL A 203 -3.86 1.70 19.80
N GLY A 204 -5.10 1.68 19.28
CA GLY A 204 -6.16 2.55 19.72
C GLY A 204 -6.53 2.36 21.20
N LYS A 205 -6.60 1.10 21.68
CA LYS A 205 -6.82 0.78 23.10
C LYS A 205 -5.69 1.30 23.99
N LEU A 206 -4.43 1.10 23.58
CA LEU A 206 -3.26 1.57 24.34
C LEU A 206 -3.26 3.09 24.48
N LYS A 207 -3.51 3.82 23.40
CA LYS A 207 -3.61 5.30 23.42
C LYS A 207 -4.76 5.80 24.31
N GLY A 208 -5.90 5.13 24.28
CA GLY A 208 -7.05 5.45 25.14
C GLY A 208 -6.75 5.24 26.64
N ARG A 209 -5.99 4.20 27.00
CA ARG A 209 -5.53 3.97 28.38
C ARG A 209 -4.57 5.05 28.85
N GLN A 210 -3.59 5.42 28.06
CA GLN A 210 -2.63 6.50 28.38
C GLN A 210 -3.31 7.86 28.54
N GLY A 211 -4.31 8.16 27.71
CA GLY A 211 -5.09 9.40 27.81
C GLY A 211 -5.85 9.50 29.14
N ARG A 212 -6.47 8.41 29.59
CA ARG A 212 -7.16 8.34 30.88
C ARG A 212 -6.22 8.50 32.06
N TYR A 213 -5.07 7.84 32.04
CA TYR A 213 -4.07 7.96 33.11
C TYR A 213 -3.53 9.39 33.25
N ARG A 214 -3.22 10.05 32.13
CA ARG A 214 -2.78 11.45 32.12
C ARG A 214 -3.83 12.44 32.63
N SER A 215 -5.12 12.22 32.35
CA SER A 215 -6.19 13.06 32.83
C SER A 215 -6.41 12.92 34.34
N SER A 216 -6.37 11.68 34.86
CA SER A 216 -6.50 11.44 36.32
C SER A 216 -5.29 11.98 37.10
N ALA A 217 -4.06 11.86 36.57
CA ALA A 217 -2.87 12.44 37.19
C ALA A 217 -2.95 13.99 37.25
N ARG A 218 -3.41 14.65 36.18
CA ARG A 218 -3.63 16.11 36.17
C ARG A 218 -4.72 16.56 37.17
N TYR A 219 -5.77 15.76 37.29
CA TYR A 219 -6.83 16.05 38.28
C TYR A 219 -6.33 15.94 39.71
N ALA A 220 -5.55 14.89 40.02
CA ALA A 220 -4.94 14.70 41.32
C ALA A 220 -3.93 15.80 41.69
N SER A 221 -3.10 16.26 40.73
CA SER A 221 -2.16 17.36 40.97
C SER A 221 -2.87 18.70 41.28
N ARG A 222 -3.98 19.00 40.58
CA ARG A 222 -4.77 20.21 40.84
C ARG A 222 -5.48 20.21 42.18
N ARG A 223 -5.84 19.02 42.72
CA ARG A 223 -6.44 18.89 44.07
C ARG A 223 -5.42 19.12 45.20
N ARG A 224 -4.13 18.84 44.95
CA ARG A 224 -3.07 19.07 45.97
C ARG A 224 -2.62 20.53 46.08
N LEU A 225 -3.01 21.39 45.15
CA LEU A 225 -2.67 22.82 45.08
C LEU A 225 -3.78 23.74 45.56
N ARG A 226 -4.89 23.16 46.05
CA ARG A 226 -5.98 23.85 46.76
C ARG A 226 -6.06 23.40 48.22
#